data_e5b82c1d453da18d60f8e0d8865752a6
#
_entry.id   e5b82c1d453da18d60f8e0d8865752a6
#
_cell.length_a   1.000
_cell.length_b   1.000
_cell.length_c   1.000
_cell.angle_alpha   90.00
_cell.angle_beta   90.00
_cell.angle_gamma   90.00
#
_symmetry.space_group_name_H-M   'P 1'
#
loop_
_entity.id
_entity.type
_entity.pdbx_description
1 polymer ?
#
loop_
_entity_poly.entity_id
_entity_poly.type
_entity_poly.pdbx_seq_one_letter_code
_entity_poly.pdbx_strand_id
1 'polypeptide(L)' 'MKAVIEIQKSGETATPLVQLFADDAQAKSRYHELLSIAAVSSVPEHSVILVSEEGNYMFHEKYTHGGE' A
#
# COMPACT_ATOMS: atom_id res chain seq x y z
N MET A 1 3.25 -16.46 4.55
CA MET A 1 2.19 -15.59 3.98
C MET A 1 2.45 -14.14 4.33
N LYS A 2 2.16 -13.25 3.40
CA LYS A 2 2.31 -11.82 3.61
C LYS A 2 1.06 -11.09 3.17
N ALA A 3 0.81 -9.93 3.76
CA ALA A 3 -0.32 -9.09 3.37
C ALA A 3 0.20 -7.78 2.83
N VAL A 4 -0.38 -7.33 1.71
CA VAL A 4 -0.14 -6.01 1.17
C VAL A 4 -1.40 -5.19 1.41
N ILE A 5 -1.25 -4.08 2.11
CA ILE A 5 -2.36 -3.22 2.49
C ILE A 5 -2.19 -1.89 1.79
N GLU A 6 -3.19 -1.52 1.00
CA GLU A 6 -3.21 -0.23 0.32
C GLU A 6 -4.29 0.63 0.96
N ILE A 7 -3.95 1.87 1.31
CA ILE A 7 -4.91 2.80 1.88
C ILE A 7 -4.95 4.04 1.02
N GLN A 8 -6.12 4.32 0.45
CA GLN A 8 -6.36 5.52 -0.34
C GLN A 8 -7.21 6.47 0.49
N LYS A 9 -6.72 7.67 0.69
CA LYS A 9 -7.43 8.65 1.49
C LYS A 9 -7.73 9.90 0.67
N SER A 10 -8.97 10.35 0.71
CA SER A 10 -9.40 11.57 0.05
C SER A 10 -10.28 12.33 1.04
N GLY A 11 -9.79 13.47 1.52
CA GLY A 11 -10.48 14.23 2.55
C GLY A 11 -10.59 13.41 3.83
N GLU A 12 -11.82 13.15 4.27
CA GLU A 12 -12.06 12.37 5.48
C GLU A 12 -12.40 10.92 5.18
N THR A 13 -12.35 10.53 3.91
CA THR A 13 -12.68 9.16 3.50
C THR A 13 -11.41 8.36 3.26
N ALA A 14 -11.27 7.23 3.94
CA ALA A 14 -10.14 6.33 3.76
C ALA A 14 -10.68 4.97 3.32
N THR A 15 -10.11 4.41 2.26
CA THR A 15 -10.51 3.13 1.72
C THR A 15 -9.33 2.15 1.82
N PRO A 16 -9.45 1.11 2.63
CA PRO A 16 -8.40 0.10 2.73
C PRO A 16 -8.65 -1.03 1.73
N LEU A 17 -7.57 -1.53 1.15
CA LEU A 17 -7.59 -2.71 0.28
C LEU A 17 -6.52 -3.64 0.78
N VAL A 18 -6.89 -4.90 1.04
CA VAL A 18 -5.97 -5.88 1.61
C VAL A 18 -5.88 -7.08 0.67
N GLN A 19 -4.65 -7.48 0.35
CA GLN A 19 -4.40 -8.67 -0.46
C GLN A 19 -3.42 -9.57 0.26
N LEU A 20 -3.71 -10.88 0.26
CA LEU A 20 -2.88 -11.88 0.91
C LEU A 20 -2.12 -12.68 -0.16
N PHE A 21 -0.85 -12.96 0.10
CA PHE A 21 0.01 -13.72 -0.80
C PHE A 21 0.73 -14.80 -0.02
N ALA A 22 0.71 -16.02 -0.54
CA ALA A 22 1.46 -17.13 0.05
C ALA A 22 2.95 -17.03 -0.27
N ASP A 23 3.29 -16.41 -1.40
CA ASP A 23 4.65 -16.29 -1.89
C ASP A 23 5.20 -14.90 -1.58
N ASP A 24 6.33 -14.84 -0.89
CA ASP A 24 6.97 -13.57 -0.54
C ASP A 24 7.34 -12.74 -1.76
N ALA A 25 7.80 -13.40 -2.82
CA ALA A 25 8.19 -12.68 -4.04
C ALA A 25 6.98 -12.02 -4.69
N GLN A 26 5.83 -12.70 -4.69
CA GLN A 26 4.61 -12.13 -5.25
C GLN A 26 4.11 -10.95 -4.40
N ALA A 27 4.22 -11.06 -3.08
CA ALA A 27 3.83 -9.98 -2.19
C ALA A 27 4.69 -8.74 -2.43
N LYS A 28 6.00 -8.91 -2.54
CA LYS A 28 6.92 -7.80 -2.80
C LYS A 28 6.66 -7.18 -4.17
N SER A 29 6.39 -8.01 -5.17
CA SER A 29 6.08 -7.51 -6.51
C SER A 29 4.83 -6.65 -6.50
N ARG A 30 3.79 -7.08 -5.80
CA ARG A 30 2.56 -6.30 -5.71
C ARG A 30 2.78 -5.02 -4.92
N TYR A 31 3.58 -5.07 -3.86
CA TYR A 31 3.93 -3.89 -3.08
C TYR A 31 4.58 -2.83 -3.97
N HIS A 32 5.58 -3.22 -4.76
CA HIS A 32 6.27 -2.28 -5.65
C HIS A 32 5.37 -1.80 -6.78
N GLU A 33 4.50 -2.65 -7.28
CA GLU A 33 3.54 -2.26 -8.30
C GLU A 33 2.59 -1.19 -7.78
N LEU A 34 2.09 -1.35 -6.56
CA LEU A 34 1.21 -0.36 -5.95
C LEU A 34 1.94 0.95 -5.68
N LEU A 35 3.22 0.90 -5.29
CA LEU A 35 4.01 2.11 -5.12
C LEU A 35 4.17 2.86 -6.44
N SER A 36 4.39 2.13 -7.53
CA SER A 36 4.51 2.73 -8.84
C SER A 36 3.22 3.45 -9.25
N ILE A 37 2.08 2.80 -8.98
CA ILE A 37 0.77 3.39 -9.25
C ILE A 37 0.53 4.60 -8.35
N ALA A 38 0.86 4.48 -7.07
CA ALA A 38 0.65 5.55 -6.10
C ALA A 38 1.45 6.80 -6.44
N ALA A 39 2.65 6.63 -6.98
CA ALA A 39 3.52 7.75 -7.31
C ALA A 39 2.91 8.66 -8.39
N VAL A 40 2.05 8.11 -9.24
CA VAL A 40 1.42 8.88 -10.33
C VAL A 40 -0.09 9.00 -10.14
N SER A 41 -0.61 8.57 -8.99
CA SER A 41 -2.04 8.60 -8.71
C SER A 41 -2.53 10.01 -8.43
N SER A 42 -3.79 10.27 -8.76
CA SER A 42 -4.44 11.54 -8.41
C SER A 42 -5.08 11.51 -7.02
N VAL A 43 -5.03 10.37 -6.34
CA VAL A 43 -5.54 10.25 -4.97
C VAL A 43 -4.69 11.11 -4.04
N PRO A 44 -5.29 12.00 -3.22
CA PRO A 44 -4.51 12.92 -2.39
C PRO A 44 -3.53 12.24 -1.44
N GLU A 45 -3.92 11.13 -0.82
CA GLU A 45 -3.01 10.37 0.05
C GLU A 45 -3.14 8.90 -0.28
N HIS A 46 -2.01 8.24 -0.44
CA HIS A 46 -1.96 6.84 -0.87
C HIS A 46 -0.82 6.16 -0.12
N SER A 47 -1.16 5.20 0.72
CA SER A 47 -0.18 4.46 1.52
C SER A 47 -0.19 3.00 1.14
N VAL A 48 0.98 2.36 1.14
CA VAL A 48 1.10 0.93 0.88
C VAL A 48 1.99 0.33 1.96
N ILE A 49 1.53 -0.76 2.54
CA ILE A 49 2.20 -1.43 3.65
C ILE A 49 2.34 -2.92 3.34
N LEU A 50 3.51 -3.46 3.61
CA LEU A 50 3.76 -4.90 3.50
C LEU A 50 3.99 -5.45 4.92
N VAL A 51 3.17 -6.41 5.33
CA VAL A 51 3.28 -7.02 6.66
C VAL A 51 3.36 -8.52 6.56
N SER A 52 4.01 -9.14 7.55
CA SER A 52 4.10 -10.60 7.63
C SER A 52 2.81 -11.18 8.23
N GLU A 53 2.68 -12.51 8.17
CA GLU A 53 1.51 -13.18 8.72
C GLU A 53 1.42 -13.06 10.24
N GLU A 54 2.55 -12.80 10.91
CA GLU A 54 2.57 -12.56 12.35
C GLU A 54 2.15 -11.14 12.70
N GLY A 55 1.89 -10.31 11.70
CA GLY A 55 1.53 -8.92 11.93
C GLY A 55 2.73 -7.99 12.03
N ASN A 56 3.93 -8.49 11.74
CA ASN A 56 5.12 -7.66 11.77
C ASN A 56 5.18 -6.79 10.52
N TYR A 57 5.31 -5.51 10.74
CA TYR A 57 5.50 -4.52 9.70
C TYR A 57 6.87 -4.72 9.05
N MET A 58 6.90 -4.75 7.73
CA MET A 58 8.13 -4.93 6.96
C MET A 58 8.51 -3.67 6.19
N PHE A 59 7.61 -3.17 5.35
CA PHE A 59 7.86 -1.98 4.55
C PHE A 59 6.61 -1.12 4.50
N HIS A 60 6.80 0.20 4.41
CA HIS A 60 5.69 1.09 4.12
C HIS A 60 6.19 2.29 3.33
N GLU A 61 5.29 2.88 2.57
CA GLU A 61 5.57 4.10 1.84
C GLU A 61 4.28 4.89 1.73
N LYS A 62 4.39 6.20 1.73
CA LYS A 62 3.22 7.07 1.61
C LYS A 62 3.52 8.16 0.61
N TYR A 63 2.56 8.40 -0.27
CA TYR A 63 2.62 9.50 -1.22
C TYR A 63 1.50 10.48 -0.91
N THR A 64 1.80 11.77 -0.92
CA THR A 64 0.82 12.83 -0.71
C THR A 64 0.81 13.71 -1.94
N HIS A 65 -0.36 13.89 -2.53
CA HIS A 65 -0.54 14.69 -3.73
C HIS A 65 -1.53 15.81 -3.46
N GLY A 66 -1.34 16.91 -4.17
CA GLY A 66 -2.31 17.99 -4.14
C GLY A 66 -2.37 18.78 -2.85
N GLY A 67 -1.41 18.59 -1.99
CA GLY A 67 -1.37 19.30 -0.73
C GLY A 67 -0.52 20.57 -0.78
N GLU A 68 0.09 20.81 -1.89
CA GLU A 68 0.98 21.96 -2.04
C GLU A 68 0.25 23.20 -2.45
#